data_bedf79ee77e4760c4926ea60f6e9a210
#
_entry.id   bedf79ee77e4760c4926ea60f6e9a210
#
_cell.length_a   1.000
_cell.length_b   1.000
_cell.length_c   1.000
_cell.angle_alpha   90.00
_cell.angle_beta   90.00
_cell.angle_gamma   90.00
#
_symmetry.space_group_name_H-M   'P 1'
#
loop_
_entity.id
_entity.type
_entity.pdbx_description
1 polymer ?
#
loop_
_entity_poly.entity_id
_entity_poly.type
_entity_poly.pdbx_seq_one_letter_code
_entity_poly.pdbx_strand_id
1 'polypeptide(L)'
;MLFWVYLPWVFKFLWGPYVDNYHYLPMGRRRPWILGAQSGMVLTVLIIVLVPSVEDKVFLLTALLFFHNMFASLQDVAVDGLAVDILSPEEFGKINGFMFGAKRLGTMIGGAGIGYFIGSLGVQGGLFLMIPMLLMIMCLPIFIRERPGEKQFPWGPGEAVIKPDVKEAKAKKTKAAAKKAAKSVEWDIAADKEVRKAIGVDLALL
;
A
#
# COMPACT_ATOMS: atom_id res chain seq x y z
N MET A 1 -18.88 22.42 -3.47
CA MET A 1 -18.75 21.16 -4.23
C MET A 1 -17.38 20.50 -4.09
N LEU A 2 -16.29 21.17 -4.38
CA LEU A 2 -14.92 20.61 -4.28
C LEU A 2 -14.62 19.96 -2.93
N PHE A 3 -15.12 20.53 -1.82
CA PHE A 3 -14.95 19.94 -0.49
C PHE A 3 -15.44 18.48 -0.40
N TRP A 4 -16.63 18.18 -0.90
CA TRP A 4 -17.18 16.83 -0.88
C TRP A 4 -16.38 15.85 -1.72
N VAL A 5 -15.90 16.29 -2.87
CA VAL A 5 -15.08 15.46 -3.79
C VAL A 5 -13.74 15.07 -3.15
N TYR A 6 -13.12 15.95 -2.36
CA TYR A 6 -11.84 15.68 -1.69
C TYR A 6 -11.96 15.05 -0.31
N LEU A 7 -13.18 14.95 0.24
CA LEU A 7 -13.41 14.36 1.56
C LEU A 7 -12.77 12.95 1.75
N PRO A 8 -12.82 12.02 0.77
CA PRO A 8 -12.20 10.72 0.89
C PRO A 8 -10.69 10.77 1.15
N TRP A 9 -9.99 11.79 0.65
CA TRP A 9 -8.56 11.97 0.90
C TRP A 9 -8.25 12.42 2.32
N VAL A 10 -9.14 13.16 2.95
CA VAL A 10 -9.01 13.55 4.37
C VAL A 10 -9.12 12.32 5.26
N PHE A 11 -10.04 11.41 4.94
CA PHE A 11 -10.29 10.19 5.71
C PHE A 11 -9.47 8.98 5.25
N LYS A 12 -8.46 9.17 4.38
CA LYS A 12 -7.66 8.04 3.86
C LYS A 12 -6.99 7.20 4.94
N PHE A 13 -6.74 7.75 6.12
CA PHE A 13 -6.15 7.02 7.26
C PHE A 13 -7.04 5.85 7.75
N LEU A 14 -8.35 5.90 7.50
CA LEU A 14 -9.27 4.82 7.83
C LEU A 14 -9.04 3.57 6.96
N TRP A 15 -8.54 3.75 5.74
CA TRP A 15 -8.28 2.64 4.82
C TRP A 15 -7.10 1.78 5.28
N GLY A 16 -6.11 2.35 5.98
CA GLY A 16 -4.94 1.62 6.47
C GLY A 16 -5.33 0.40 7.30
N PRO A 17 -5.99 0.55 8.46
CA PRO A 17 -6.45 -0.57 9.27
C PRO A 17 -7.39 -1.53 8.53
N TYR A 18 -8.22 -1.01 7.62
CA TYR A 18 -9.16 -1.83 6.86
C TYR A 18 -8.41 -2.74 5.87
N VAL A 19 -7.50 -2.20 5.08
CA VAL A 19 -6.66 -2.95 4.12
C VAL A 19 -5.69 -3.89 4.83
N ASP A 20 -5.24 -3.53 6.05
CA ASP A 20 -4.35 -4.38 6.86
C ASP A 20 -5.05 -5.59 7.45
N ASN A 21 -6.32 -5.45 7.85
CA ASN A 21 -7.06 -6.53 8.50
C ASN A 21 -7.76 -7.48 7.51
N TYR A 22 -8.27 -6.92 6.40
CA TYR A 22 -8.99 -7.71 5.40
C TYR A 22 -8.10 -7.95 4.18
N HIS A 23 -7.56 -9.15 4.06
CA HIS A 23 -6.70 -9.54 2.94
C HIS A 23 -7.06 -10.91 2.38
N TYR A 24 -6.90 -11.06 1.08
CA TYR A 24 -7.11 -12.33 0.38
C TYR A 24 -5.76 -12.93 0.00
N LEU A 25 -5.17 -13.69 0.93
CA LEU A 25 -3.82 -14.25 0.83
C LEU A 25 -3.51 -15.01 -0.47
N PRO A 26 -4.45 -15.76 -1.09
CA PRO A 26 -4.17 -16.46 -2.34
C PRO A 26 -3.75 -15.57 -3.51
N MET A 27 -4.20 -14.30 -3.52
CA MET A 27 -3.82 -13.31 -4.55
C MET A 27 -2.78 -12.29 -4.08
N GLY A 28 -2.32 -12.40 -2.84
CA GLY A 28 -1.48 -11.42 -2.19
C GLY A 28 -2.24 -10.58 -1.15
N ARG A 29 -1.49 -9.79 -0.38
CA ARG A 29 -2.06 -9.00 0.71
C ARG A 29 -2.69 -7.69 0.22
N ARG A 30 -2.01 -6.99 -0.69
CA ARG A 30 -2.38 -5.65 -1.18
C ARG A 30 -3.01 -5.66 -2.57
N ARG A 31 -2.57 -6.59 -3.41
CA ARG A 31 -2.98 -6.69 -4.80
C ARG A 31 -4.49 -6.75 -5.04
N PRO A 32 -5.30 -7.51 -4.27
CA PRO A 32 -6.76 -7.52 -4.43
C PRO A 32 -7.38 -6.15 -4.20
N TRP A 33 -6.86 -5.38 -3.24
CA TRP A 33 -7.30 -4.02 -2.94
C TRP A 33 -6.98 -3.05 -4.07
N ILE A 34 -5.77 -3.15 -4.65
CA ILE A 34 -5.35 -2.33 -5.79
C ILE A 34 -6.26 -2.62 -6.99
N LEU A 35 -6.49 -3.88 -7.31
CA LEU A 35 -7.36 -4.29 -8.43
C LEU A 35 -8.81 -3.87 -8.19
N GLY A 36 -9.35 -4.06 -7.00
CA GLY A 36 -10.71 -3.66 -6.65
C GLY A 36 -10.91 -2.15 -6.73
N ALA A 37 -9.98 -1.37 -6.17
CA ALA A 37 -10.03 0.09 -6.23
C ALA A 37 -9.89 0.61 -7.67
N GLN A 38 -8.97 0.04 -8.47
CA GLN A 38 -8.79 0.40 -9.87
C GLN A 38 -10.04 0.09 -10.70
N SER A 39 -10.68 -1.07 -10.48
CA SER A 39 -11.94 -1.44 -11.12
C SER A 39 -13.07 -0.47 -10.75
N GLY A 40 -13.14 -0.05 -9.48
CA GLY A 40 -14.09 0.97 -9.02
C GLY A 40 -13.87 2.33 -9.70
N MET A 41 -12.61 2.74 -9.88
CA MET A 41 -12.30 3.98 -10.62
C MET A 41 -12.70 3.90 -12.08
N VAL A 42 -12.41 2.79 -12.77
CA VAL A 42 -12.84 2.57 -14.16
C VAL A 42 -14.37 2.62 -14.27
N LEU A 43 -15.06 1.94 -13.36
CA LEU A 43 -16.52 1.91 -13.34
C LEU A 43 -17.13 3.31 -13.13
N THR A 44 -16.60 4.09 -12.19
CA THR A 44 -17.12 5.46 -11.94
C THR A 44 -16.90 6.37 -13.12
N VAL A 45 -15.73 6.33 -13.78
CA VAL A 45 -15.48 7.11 -15.01
C VAL A 45 -16.38 6.65 -16.14
N LEU A 46 -16.57 5.33 -16.31
CA LEU A 46 -17.47 4.79 -17.33
C LEU A 46 -18.92 5.28 -17.13
N ILE A 47 -19.42 5.28 -15.89
CA ILE A 47 -20.76 5.81 -15.58
C ILE A 47 -20.83 7.29 -15.93
N ILE A 48 -19.83 8.10 -15.58
CA ILE A 48 -19.81 9.54 -15.91
C ILE A 48 -19.87 9.74 -17.43
N VAL A 49 -19.11 8.98 -18.19
CA VAL A 49 -19.09 9.09 -19.67
C VAL A 49 -20.41 8.66 -20.30
N LEU A 50 -21.07 7.65 -19.74
CA LEU A 50 -22.34 7.12 -20.28
C LEU A 50 -23.56 7.98 -19.92
N VAL A 51 -23.49 8.85 -18.91
CA VAL A 51 -24.61 9.72 -18.53
C VAL A 51 -24.66 10.96 -19.45
N PRO A 52 -25.71 11.13 -20.24
CA PRO A 52 -25.85 12.32 -21.10
C PRO A 52 -25.94 13.60 -20.25
N SER A 53 -25.27 14.66 -20.69
CA SER A 53 -25.24 15.97 -20.03
C SER A 53 -25.02 15.89 -18.53
N VAL A 54 -23.96 15.10 -18.13
CA VAL A 54 -23.61 14.89 -16.73
C VAL A 54 -23.22 16.19 -16.04
N GLU A 55 -22.69 17.15 -16.79
CA GLU A 55 -22.35 18.51 -16.36
C GLU A 55 -23.55 19.29 -15.83
N ASP A 56 -24.75 19.07 -16.36
CA ASP A 56 -25.98 19.69 -15.87
C ASP A 56 -26.52 19.03 -14.61
N LYS A 57 -26.11 17.77 -14.35
CA LYS A 57 -26.51 16.95 -13.19
C LYS A 57 -25.51 17.06 -12.06
N VAL A 58 -25.32 18.24 -11.56
CA VAL A 58 -24.25 18.60 -10.63
C VAL A 58 -24.16 17.69 -9.39
N PHE A 59 -25.30 17.30 -8.80
CA PHE A 59 -25.33 16.40 -7.67
C PHE A 59 -24.82 14.99 -8.03
N LEU A 60 -25.28 14.46 -9.16
CA LEU A 60 -24.85 13.14 -9.65
C LEU A 60 -23.36 13.14 -9.96
N LEU A 61 -22.88 14.17 -10.66
CA LEU A 61 -21.46 14.32 -10.98
C LEU A 61 -20.61 14.40 -9.71
N THR A 62 -21.04 15.19 -8.71
CA THR A 62 -20.34 15.31 -7.43
C THR A 62 -20.30 13.97 -6.70
N ALA A 63 -21.39 13.21 -6.68
CA ALA A 63 -21.45 11.89 -6.06
C ALA A 63 -20.52 10.88 -6.77
N LEU A 64 -20.52 10.85 -8.10
CA LEU A 64 -19.64 9.97 -8.86
C LEU A 64 -18.18 10.31 -8.67
N LEU A 65 -17.83 11.60 -8.64
CA LEU A 65 -16.46 12.06 -8.34
C LEU A 65 -16.05 11.76 -6.89
N PHE A 66 -16.98 11.82 -5.93
CA PHE A 66 -16.75 11.40 -4.56
C PHE A 66 -16.36 9.93 -4.49
N PHE A 67 -17.14 9.03 -5.12
CA PHE A 67 -16.83 7.60 -5.16
C PHE A 67 -15.53 7.31 -5.92
N HIS A 68 -15.28 8.01 -7.02
CA HIS A 68 -14.02 7.91 -7.73
C HIS A 68 -12.82 8.22 -6.83
N ASN A 69 -12.88 9.35 -6.10
CA ASN A 69 -11.82 9.74 -5.16
C ASN A 69 -11.72 8.79 -3.95
N MET A 70 -12.83 8.16 -3.53
CA MET A 70 -12.82 7.13 -2.51
C MET A 70 -11.99 5.91 -2.96
N PHE A 71 -12.20 5.42 -4.18
CA PHE A 71 -11.41 4.34 -4.75
C PHE A 71 -9.95 4.76 -4.98
N ALA A 72 -9.72 6.00 -5.45
CA ALA A 72 -8.37 6.52 -5.65
C ALA A 72 -7.58 6.61 -4.32
N SER A 73 -8.21 7.08 -3.24
CA SER A 73 -7.58 7.14 -1.92
C SER A 73 -7.31 5.76 -1.32
N LEU A 74 -8.22 4.79 -1.56
CA LEU A 74 -8.03 3.39 -1.17
C LEU A 74 -6.85 2.76 -1.92
N GLN A 75 -6.75 2.99 -3.23
CA GLN A 75 -5.63 2.50 -4.03
C GLN A 75 -4.30 3.09 -3.56
N ASP A 76 -4.27 4.40 -3.27
CA ASP A 76 -3.07 5.08 -2.78
C ASP A 76 -2.54 4.42 -1.50
N VAL A 77 -3.42 4.16 -0.52
CA VAL A 77 -3.06 3.47 0.72
C VAL A 77 -2.59 2.03 0.47
N ALA A 78 -3.24 1.31 -0.45
CA ALA A 78 -2.85 -0.07 -0.77
C ALA A 78 -1.47 -0.13 -1.45
N VAL A 79 -1.15 0.81 -2.36
CA VAL A 79 0.14 0.91 -3.04
C VAL A 79 1.25 1.35 -2.07
N ASP A 80 0.98 2.33 -1.21
CA ASP A 80 1.94 2.77 -0.18
C ASP A 80 2.22 1.62 0.80
N GLY A 81 1.19 0.86 1.20
CA GLY A 81 1.34 -0.34 2.03
C GLY A 81 2.13 -1.45 1.34
N LEU A 82 1.94 -1.65 0.03
CA LEU A 82 2.71 -2.60 -0.77
C LEU A 82 4.20 -2.26 -0.76
N ALA A 83 4.53 -0.98 -0.94
CA ALA A 83 5.91 -0.52 -0.88
C ALA A 83 6.56 -0.82 0.49
N VAL A 84 5.84 -0.59 1.60
CA VAL A 84 6.32 -0.92 2.96
C VAL A 84 6.50 -2.43 3.15
N ASP A 85 5.63 -3.25 2.56
CA ASP A 85 5.67 -4.71 2.72
C ASP A 85 6.82 -5.37 1.90
N ILE A 86 7.27 -4.75 0.81
CA ILE A 86 8.26 -5.33 -0.13
C ILE A 86 9.66 -4.76 0.09
N LEU A 87 9.79 -3.45 0.35
CA LEU A 87 11.08 -2.76 0.38
C LEU A 87 11.85 -3.00 1.66
N SER A 88 13.18 -3.03 1.55
CA SER A 88 14.07 -2.98 2.72
C SER A 88 14.09 -1.58 3.35
N PRO A 89 14.42 -1.45 4.65
CA PRO A 89 14.51 -0.13 5.30
C PRO A 89 15.47 0.84 4.62
N GLU A 90 16.56 0.33 4.03
CA GLU A 90 17.57 1.14 3.35
C GLU A 90 17.07 1.66 1.99
N GLU A 91 16.23 0.90 1.31
CA GLU A 91 15.65 1.25 0.00
C GLU A 91 14.43 2.14 0.11
N PHE A 92 13.70 2.04 1.25
CA PHE A 92 12.40 2.69 1.43
C PHE A 92 12.46 4.20 1.20
N GLY A 93 13.48 4.89 1.73
CA GLY A 93 13.62 6.34 1.57
C GLY A 93 13.77 6.76 0.10
N LYS A 94 14.63 6.06 -0.65
CA LYS A 94 14.89 6.33 -2.06
C LYS A 94 13.65 6.06 -2.92
N ILE A 95 13.03 4.90 -2.76
CA ILE A 95 11.86 4.50 -3.55
C ILE A 95 10.66 5.38 -3.22
N ASN A 96 10.44 5.74 -1.95
CA ASN A 96 9.37 6.65 -1.56
C ASN A 96 9.54 8.04 -2.21
N GLY A 97 10.78 8.55 -2.32
CA GLY A 97 11.07 9.76 -3.07
C GLY A 97 10.67 9.66 -4.55
N PHE A 98 10.99 8.56 -5.22
CA PHE A 98 10.54 8.30 -6.60
C PHE A 98 9.03 8.18 -6.72
N MET A 99 8.37 7.49 -5.80
CA MET A 99 6.90 7.37 -5.77
C MET A 99 6.24 8.74 -5.64
N PHE A 100 6.75 9.59 -4.75
CA PHE A 100 6.23 10.94 -4.56
C PHE A 100 6.47 11.84 -5.78
N GLY A 101 7.65 11.76 -6.37
CA GLY A 101 7.98 12.46 -7.63
C GLY A 101 7.08 12.02 -8.77
N ALA A 102 6.88 10.71 -8.95
CA ALA A 102 5.98 10.16 -9.97
C ALA A 102 4.52 10.59 -9.76
N LYS A 103 4.02 10.60 -8.52
CA LYS A 103 2.67 11.11 -8.19
C LYS A 103 2.53 12.59 -8.60
N ARG A 104 3.53 13.43 -8.34
CA ARG A 104 3.52 14.86 -8.71
C ARG A 104 3.57 15.06 -10.23
N LEU A 105 4.45 14.36 -10.91
CA LEU A 105 4.52 14.40 -12.37
C LEU A 105 3.21 13.89 -13.01
N GLY A 106 2.65 12.79 -12.50
CA GLY A 106 1.37 12.28 -12.95
C GLY A 106 0.23 13.27 -12.76
N THR A 107 0.19 14.00 -11.64
CA THR A 107 -0.81 15.05 -11.39
C THR A 107 -0.65 16.21 -12.38
N MET A 108 0.57 16.64 -12.66
CA MET A 108 0.82 17.73 -13.61
C MET A 108 0.45 17.33 -15.04
N ILE A 109 0.98 16.20 -15.52
CA ILE A 109 0.75 15.72 -16.90
C ILE A 109 -0.71 15.31 -17.09
N GLY A 110 -1.26 14.53 -16.16
CA GLY A 110 -2.64 14.07 -16.21
C GLY A 110 -3.63 15.22 -16.08
N GLY A 111 -3.43 16.13 -15.12
CA GLY A 111 -4.30 17.28 -14.92
C GLY A 111 -4.31 18.23 -16.14
N ALA A 112 -3.13 18.61 -16.64
CA ALA A 112 -3.02 19.47 -17.81
C ALA A 112 -3.54 18.77 -19.08
N GLY A 113 -3.19 17.48 -19.29
CA GLY A 113 -3.60 16.70 -20.44
C GLY A 113 -5.13 16.53 -20.50
N ILE A 114 -5.73 16.05 -19.40
CA ILE A 114 -7.20 15.89 -19.35
C ILE A 114 -7.90 17.25 -19.44
N GLY A 115 -7.37 18.29 -18.79
CA GLY A 115 -7.91 19.66 -18.91
C GLY A 115 -7.94 20.17 -20.35
N TYR A 116 -6.88 19.93 -21.12
CA TYR A 116 -6.82 20.25 -22.55
C TYR A 116 -7.89 19.50 -23.36
N PHE A 117 -8.03 18.19 -23.13
CA PHE A 117 -9.03 17.38 -23.83
C PHE A 117 -10.47 17.73 -23.42
N ILE A 118 -10.72 18.08 -22.17
CA ILE A 118 -12.04 18.58 -21.73
C ILE A 118 -12.38 19.90 -22.46
N GLY A 119 -11.40 20.80 -22.63
CA GLY A 119 -11.60 22.05 -23.35
C GLY A 119 -11.88 21.86 -24.82
N SER A 120 -11.36 20.82 -25.48
CA SER A 120 -11.52 20.56 -26.91
C SER A 120 -12.66 19.58 -27.24
N LEU A 121 -12.92 18.59 -26.43
CA LEU A 121 -13.86 17.48 -26.65
C LEU A 121 -15.05 17.47 -25.69
N GLY A 122 -15.12 18.45 -24.78
CA GLY A 122 -16.09 18.48 -23.70
C GLY A 122 -15.74 17.51 -22.56
N VAL A 123 -16.52 17.57 -21.47
CA VAL A 123 -16.28 16.78 -20.25
C VAL A 123 -16.29 15.27 -20.55
N GLN A 124 -17.27 14.81 -21.30
CA GLN A 124 -17.39 13.37 -21.62
C GLN A 124 -16.24 12.89 -22.50
N GLY A 125 -15.85 13.66 -23.53
CA GLY A 125 -14.74 13.30 -24.42
C GLY A 125 -13.39 13.27 -23.69
N GLY A 126 -13.14 14.25 -22.83
CA GLY A 126 -11.94 14.28 -21.99
C GLY A 126 -11.86 13.10 -21.04
N LEU A 127 -12.96 12.77 -20.35
CA LEU A 127 -13.02 11.64 -19.43
C LEU A 127 -12.98 10.28 -20.13
N PHE A 128 -13.50 10.17 -21.35
CA PHE A 128 -13.41 8.94 -22.15
C PHE A 128 -11.95 8.53 -22.36
N LEU A 129 -11.06 9.49 -22.57
CA LEU A 129 -9.61 9.22 -22.71
C LEU A 129 -8.95 8.74 -21.42
N MET A 130 -9.55 8.95 -20.24
CA MET A 130 -9.04 8.38 -18.98
C MET A 130 -9.23 6.86 -18.90
N ILE A 131 -10.26 6.31 -19.56
CA ILE A 131 -10.57 4.87 -19.47
C ILE A 131 -9.38 4.01 -19.94
N PRO A 132 -8.84 4.19 -21.16
CA PRO A 132 -7.70 3.39 -21.61
C PRO A 132 -6.44 3.61 -20.74
N MET A 133 -6.23 4.83 -20.19
CA MET A 133 -5.14 5.06 -19.23
C MET A 133 -5.33 4.25 -17.95
N LEU A 134 -6.54 4.26 -17.36
CA LEU A 134 -6.83 3.49 -16.16
C LEU A 134 -6.70 1.98 -16.41
N LEU A 135 -7.15 1.49 -17.56
CA LEU A 135 -7.01 0.08 -17.95
C LEU A 135 -5.54 -0.30 -18.15
N MET A 136 -4.73 0.56 -18.76
CA MET A 136 -3.29 0.34 -18.91
C MET A 136 -2.60 0.25 -17.55
N ILE A 137 -2.92 1.13 -16.60
CA ILE A 137 -2.40 1.07 -15.24
C ILE A 137 -2.86 -0.22 -14.53
N MET A 138 -4.10 -0.66 -14.76
CA MET A 138 -4.64 -1.90 -14.18
C MET A 138 -3.89 -3.15 -14.66
N CYS A 139 -3.28 -3.12 -15.85
CA CYS A 139 -2.44 -4.22 -16.32
C CYS A 139 -1.26 -4.50 -15.38
N LEU A 140 -0.67 -3.48 -14.73
CA LEU A 140 0.46 -3.67 -13.83
C LEU A 140 0.14 -4.63 -12.67
N PRO A 141 -0.88 -4.38 -11.83
CA PRO A 141 -1.23 -5.31 -10.74
C PRO A 141 -1.83 -6.64 -11.24
N ILE A 142 -2.28 -6.74 -12.48
CA ILE A 142 -2.71 -8.01 -13.08
C ILE A 142 -1.49 -8.89 -13.37
N PHE A 143 -0.45 -8.35 -13.99
CA PHE A 143 0.72 -9.13 -14.42
C PHE A 143 1.77 -9.27 -13.32
N ILE A 144 1.96 -8.28 -12.47
CA ILE A 144 2.96 -8.29 -11.40
C ILE A 144 2.37 -8.99 -10.17
N ARG A 145 3.04 -10.05 -9.69
CA ARG A 145 2.70 -10.77 -8.46
C ARG A 145 3.48 -10.18 -7.29
N GLU A 146 2.84 -10.07 -6.14
CA GLU A 146 3.52 -9.66 -4.90
C GLU A 146 4.55 -10.71 -4.46
N ARG A 147 4.22 -12.00 -4.67
CA ARG A 147 5.04 -13.13 -4.23
C ARG A 147 5.05 -14.24 -5.28
N PRO A 148 6.13 -15.02 -5.38
CA PRO A 148 6.16 -16.20 -6.24
C PRO A 148 5.09 -17.21 -5.81
N GLY A 149 4.34 -17.76 -6.78
CA GLY A 149 3.31 -18.78 -6.53
C GLY A 149 1.90 -18.25 -6.27
N GLU A 150 1.69 -16.95 -6.09
CA GLU A 150 0.36 -16.36 -5.91
C GLU A 150 -0.56 -16.58 -7.11
N LYS A 151 -1.86 -16.73 -6.82
CA LYS A 151 -2.90 -16.75 -7.85
C LYS A 151 -2.97 -15.42 -8.58
N GLN A 152 -3.11 -15.47 -9.89
CA GLN A 152 -3.29 -14.28 -10.71
C GLN A 152 -4.70 -13.72 -10.58
N PHE A 153 -5.70 -14.63 -10.51
CA PHE A 153 -7.11 -14.34 -10.29
C PHE A 153 -7.68 -15.27 -9.21
N PRO A 154 -8.83 -14.94 -8.57
CA PRO A 154 -9.43 -15.78 -7.53
C PRO A 154 -9.70 -17.22 -7.96
N TRP A 155 -9.98 -17.43 -9.26
CA TRP A 155 -10.27 -18.73 -9.87
C TRP A 155 -9.06 -19.37 -10.58
N GLY A 156 -7.91 -18.71 -10.60
CA GLY A 156 -6.69 -19.15 -11.27
C GLY A 156 -5.93 -20.22 -10.47
N PRO A 157 -5.02 -20.97 -11.11
CA PRO A 157 -4.11 -21.88 -10.43
C PRO A 157 -3.06 -21.09 -9.62
N GLY A 158 -2.65 -21.64 -8.47
CA GLY A 158 -1.60 -21.09 -7.61
C GLY A 158 -1.94 -21.26 -6.14
N GLU A 159 -0.93 -21.30 -5.31
CA GLU A 159 -1.02 -21.29 -3.85
C GLU A 159 -0.16 -20.14 -3.34
N ALA A 160 -0.70 -19.35 -2.41
CA ALA A 160 0.10 -18.33 -1.76
C ALA A 160 1.18 -18.99 -0.91
N VAL A 161 2.45 -18.80 -1.29
CA VAL A 161 3.56 -19.15 -0.44
C VAL A 161 3.53 -18.17 0.74
N ILE A 162 3.01 -18.61 1.87
CA ILE A 162 3.00 -17.85 3.13
C ILE A 162 4.45 -17.75 3.60
N LYS A 163 5.17 -16.71 3.14
CA LYS A 163 6.38 -16.31 3.85
C LYS A 163 5.92 -15.81 5.22
N PRO A 164 6.56 -16.26 6.31
CA PRO A 164 6.24 -15.76 7.64
C PRO A 164 6.28 -14.24 7.61
N ASP A 165 5.25 -13.63 8.18
CA ASP A 165 5.07 -12.17 8.19
C ASP A 165 6.39 -11.50 8.57
N VAL A 166 6.83 -10.49 7.83
CA VAL A 166 8.11 -9.79 8.09
C VAL A 166 8.15 -9.29 9.55
N LYS A 167 6.98 -8.97 10.13
CA LYS A 167 6.83 -8.65 11.55
C LYS A 167 7.13 -9.86 12.45
N GLU A 168 6.66 -11.05 12.10
CA GLU A 168 7.00 -12.28 12.85
C GLU A 168 8.47 -12.69 12.69
N ALA A 169 9.02 -12.54 11.46
CA ALA A 169 10.43 -12.81 11.22
C ALA A 169 11.33 -11.81 11.96
N LYS A 170 10.96 -10.51 12.00
CA LYS A 170 11.64 -9.49 12.81
C LYS A 170 11.47 -9.79 14.30
N ALA A 171 10.27 -10.11 14.78
CA ALA A 171 10.02 -10.46 16.18
C ALA A 171 10.79 -11.72 16.61
N LYS A 172 10.88 -12.75 15.73
CA LYS A 172 11.70 -13.94 15.98
C LYS A 172 13.19 -13.61 16.01
N LYS A 173 13.69 -12.76 15.10
CA LYS A 173 15.09 -12.29 15.10
C LYS A 173 15.41 -11.47 16.36
N THR A 174 14.52 -10.57 16.76
CA THR A 174 14.69 -9.75 17.97
C THR A 174 14.68 -10.62 19.24
N LYS A 175 13.75 -11.59 19.34
CA LYS A 175 13.71 -12.54 20.44
C LYS A 175 14.96 -13.44 20.47
N ALA A 176 15.45 -13.88 19.31
CA ALA A 176 16.68 -14.68 19.22
C ALA A 176 17.92 -13.85 19.60
N ALA A 177 18.01 -12.60 19.18
CA ALA A 177 19.09 -11.68 19.57
C ALA A 177 19.05 -11.37 21.07
N ALA A 178 17.87 -11.10 21.63
CA ALA A 178 17.71 -10.89 23.07
C ALA A 178 18.07 -12.12 23.88
N LYS A 179 17.71 -13.34 23.43
CA LYS A 179 18.10 -14.59 24.08
C LYS A 179 19.61 -14.84 24.01
N LYS A 180 20.25 -14.46 22.88
CA LYS A 180 21.70 -14.56 22.73
C LYS A 180 22.44 -13.57 23.65
N ALA A 181 21.94 -12.34 23.76
CA ALA A 181 22.47 -11.31 24.65
C ALA A 181 22.29 -11.71 26.12
N ALA A 182 21.14 -12.24 26.53
CA ALA A 182 20.90 -12.73 27.86
C ALA A 182 21.87 -13.87 28.22
N LYS A 183 22.15 -14.79 27.29
CA LYS A 183 23.09 -15.90 27.49
C LYS A 183 24.55 -15.42 27.60
N SER A 184 24.94 -14.35 26.86
CA SER A 184 26.30 -13.77 27.01
C SER A 184 26.46 -13.09 28.36
N VAL A 185 25.46 -12.36 28.84
CA VAL A 185 25.48 -11.76 30.20
C VAL A 185 25.56 -12.83 31.29
N GLU A 186 24.85 -13.94 31.14
CA GLU A 186 24.91 -15.06 32.09
C GLU A 186 26.29 -15.71 32.11
N TRP A 187 26.98 -15.83 30.97
CA TRP A 187 28.36 -16.27 30.85
C TRP A 187 29.33 -15.30 31.54
N ASP A 188 29.19 -14.00 31.35
CA ASP A 188 30.05 -12.98 31.95
C ASP A 188 29.89 -12.96 33.47
N ILE A 189 28.69 -13.13 34.01
CA ILE A 189 28.41 -13.23 35.44
C ILE A 189 29.02 -14.50 36.01
N ALA A 190 28.90 -15.62 35.30
CA ALA A 190 29.49 -16.90 35.77
C ALA A 190 31.02 -16.84 35.78
N ALA A 191 31.65 -16.27 34.75
CA ALA A 191 33.09 -16.05 34.67
C ALA A 191 33.59 -15.11 35.78
N ASP A 192 32.87 -13.99 36.04
CA ASP A 192 33.22 -13.07 37.13
C ASP A 192 33.13 -13.73 38.51
N LYS A 193 32.15 -14.62 38.69
CA LYS A 193 32.00 -15.42 39.93
C LYS A 193 33.13 -16.43 40.15
N GLU A 194 33.60 -17.08 39.09
CA GLU A 194 34.77 -17.98 39.17
C GLU A 194 36.06 -17.21 39.41
N VAL A 195 36.28 -16.09 38.76
CA VAL A 195 37.44 -15.21 38.99
C VAL A 195 37.47 -14.70 40.43
N ARG A 196 36.35 -14.26 40.98
CA ARG A 196 36.24 -13.81 42.37
C ARG A 196 36.56 -14.93 43.37
N LYS A 197 36.09 -16.16 43.08
CA LYS A 197 36.39 -17.34 43.88
C LYS A 197 37.87 -17.69 43.85
N ALA A 198 38.55 -17.54 42.71
CA ALA A 198 39.97 -17.78 42.54
C ALA A 198 40.83 -16.71 43.22
N ILE A 199 40.37 -15.47 43.36
CA ILE A 199 41.07 -14.34 44.01
C ILE A 199 40.80 -14.31 45.54
N GLY A 200 39.89 -15.16 46.07
CA GLY A 200 39.62 -15.26 47.51
C GLY A 200 38.84 -14.06 48.09
N VAL A 201 38.15 -13.30 47.25
CA VAL A 201 37.26 -12.19 47.66
C VAL A 201 35.91 -12.74 48.06
N ASP A 202 35.72 -13.00 49.34
CA ASP A 202 34.44 -13.45 49.89
C ASP A 202 33.58 -12.23 50.21
N LEU A 203 32.49 -12.05 49.47
CA LEU A 203 31.55 -10.94 49.64
C LEU A 203 30.67 -11.07 50.92
N ALA A 204 30.93 -12.09 51.74
CA ALA A 204 30.23 -12.29 53.02
C ALA A 204 30.82 -11.44 54.16
N LEU A 205 31.85 -10.63 53.91
CA LEU A 205 32.56 -9.82 54.92
C LEU A 205 32.41 -8.29 54.65
N LEU A 206 31.53 -7.85 53.79
CA LEU A 206 31.09 -6.45 53.62
C LEU A 206 29.59 -6.31 53.85
#